data_70ac15b79934cb8ba57ebf0873cda4d4
#
_entry.id   70ac15b79934cb8ba57ebf0873cda4d4
#
_cell.length_a   1.000
_cell.length_b   1.000
_cell.length_c   1.000
_cell.angle_alpha   90.00
_cell.angle_beta   90.00
_cell.angle_gamma   90.00
#
_symmetry.space_group_name_H-M   'P 1'
#
loop_
_entity.id
_entity.type
_entity.pdbx_description
1 polymer ?
#
loop_
_entity_poly.entity_id
_entity_poly.type
_entity_poly.pdbx_seq_one_letter_code
_entity_poly.pdbx_strand_id
1 'polypeptide(L)'
;MALEERKNVPVKKYVRDPKKNAMLPAHSRVRHIYREEMLKKLEEYSNDCPFNRVEDNGSRIGIITSGIAYQHAKEVFGNTADYLKLGLTYPLPHKLIADFAKKYATLYVIEENDPYLEDAVHALGFINAIGKARIPICGELNARIIRDALLPGTAQEGYEPVADIPARPPTLCAGCPHRGFFYALTKYLNKSIVPIGDIGCYTLGINAPLNALDATICMGAGISSIIGLAKALEMQGDTRKPLGCVGDSTFFHSGMTSLMDVVAADANVIACVLDNSITAMTGHQDNPGTAKNLMGEPSPMLDIERLARATGINPDHVRVVDPLDIEAVHAAIDAALNVKGPFVIITKRPCALIKEVQKANANKHCVIDAQKCRGCKQCMKIACPAIAFEGGKARIFDPASCTGCGLCAHMCRFGAIERRGE
;
A
#
# COMPACT_ATOMS: atom_id res chain seq x y z
N MET A 1 -15.26 -18.97 3.88
CA MET A 1 -14.57 -19.14 5.16
C MET A 1 -15.63 -19.50 6.18
N ALA A 2 -15.54 -20.66 6.83
CA ALA A 2 -16.46 -21.00 7.91
C ALA A 2 -16.06 -20.23 9.17
N LEU A 3 -17.02 -19.56 9.80
CA LEU A 3 -16.83 -18.92 11.10
C LEU A 3 -17.12 -19.98 12.17
N GLU A 4 -16.09 -20.32 12.93
CA GLU A 4 -16.21 -21.23 14.08
C GLU A 4 -16.05 -20.44 15.38
N GLU A 5 -16.60 -20.97 16.47
CA GLU A 5 -16.37 -20.39 17.79
C GLU A 5 -14.88 -20.41 18.13
N ARG A 6 -14.40 -19.30 18.73
CA ARG A 6 -13.01 -19.17 19.15
C ARG A 6 -12.68 -20.22 20.22
N LYS A 7 -11.75 -21.11 19.91
CA LYS A 7 -11.26 -22.10 20.88
C LYS A 7 -10.46 -21.39 21.98
N ASN A 8 -10.80 -21.67 23.23
CA ASN A 8 -9.98 -21.26 24.36
C ASN A 8 -8.68 -22.07 24.36
N VAL A 9 -7.59 -21.42 24.03
CA VAL A 9 -6.26 -22.03 24.10
C VAL A 9 -5.65 -21.71 25.46
N PRO A 10 -5.23 -22.73 26.25
CA PRO A 10 -4.63 -22.49 27.54
C PRO A 10 -3.33 -21.69 27.40
N VAL A 11 -3.16 -20.68 28.26
CA VAL A 11 -1.94 -19.87 28.30
C VAL A 11 -0.76 -20.75 28.71
N LYS A 12 0.25 -20.86 27.85
CA LYS A 12 1.46 -21.60 28.17
C LYS A 12 2.32 -20.79 29.16
N LYS A 13 2.77 -21.50 30.23
CA LYS A 13 3.70 -20.89 31.18
C LYS A 13 5.01 -20.55 30.46
N TYR A 14 5.55 -19.37 30.74
CA TYR A 14 6.86 -18.99 30.24
C TYR A 14 7.96 -19.88 30.84
N VAL A 15 8.79 -20.47 29.98
CA VAL A 15 9.97 -21.24 30.37
C VAL A 15 11.19 -20.54 29.84
N ARG A 16 12.11 -20.20 30.74
CA ARG A 16 13.38 -19.54 30.36
C ARG A 16 14.28 -20.54 29.61
N ASP A 17 14.59 -20.23 28.35
CA ASP A 17 15.50 -21.02 27.52
C ASP A 17 16.41 -20.07 26.70
N PRO A 18 17.50 -19.58 27.27
CA PRO A 18 18.41 -18.67 26.55
C PRO A 18 19.08 -19.32 25.32
N LYS A 19 19.34 -20.63 25.37
CA LYS A 19 19.97 -21.34 24.24
C LYS A 19 19.05 -21.38 23.01
N LYS A 20 17.74 -21.41 23.25
CA LYS A 20 16.74 -21.36 22.19
C LYS A 20 16.42 -19.92 21.73
N ASN A 21 16.36 -18.96 22.64
CA ASN A 21 15.77 -17.66 22.41
C ASN A 21 16.79 -16.52 22.21
N ALA A 22 18.07 -16.75 22.54
CA ALA A 22 19.17 -15.77 22.35
C ALA A 22 20.20 -16.32 21.33
N MET A 23 20.18 -15.75 20.12
CA MET A 23 20.98 -16.24 18.99
C MET A 23 22.41 -15.70 19.01
N LEU A 24 23.18 -16.03 20.06
CA LEU A 24 24.63 -15.89 20.05
C LEU A 24 25.24 -16.86 19.02
N PRO A 25 26.43 -16.59 18.46
CA PRO A 25 27.07 -17.46 17.46
C PRO A 25 27.13 -18.96 17.86
N ALA A 26 27.43 -19.27 19.12
CA ALA A 26 27.46 -20.64 19.62
C ALA A 26 26.06 -21.29 19.65
N HIS A 27 25.02 -20.54 20.04
CA HIS A 27 23.64 -21.03 20.04
C HIS A 27 23.10 -21.15 18.62
N SER A 28 23.38 -20.16 17.76
CA SER A 28 22.92 -20.12 16.37
C SER A 28 23.44 -21.34 15.59
N ARG A 29 24.70 -21.73 15.78
CA ARG A 29 25.31 -22.93 15.14
C ARG A 29 24.53 -24.21 15.45
N VAL A 30 24.16 -24.43 16.69
CA VAL A 30 23.37 -25.60 17.12
C VAL A 30 21.91 -25.49 16.62
N ARG A 31 21.35 -24.30 16.69
CA ARG A 31 19.98 -24.07 16.21
C ARG A 31 19.83 -24.20 14.69
N HIS A 32 20.86 -23.89 13.92
CA HIS A 32 20.90 -24.11 12.47
C HIS A 32 20.77 -25.60 12.15
N ILE A 33 21.60 -26.45 12.77
CA ILE A 33 21.50 -27.91 12.60
C ILE A 33 20.09 -28.41 12.92
N TYR A 34 19.51 -27.98 14.05
CA TYR A 34 18.14 -28.32 14.41
C TYR A 34 17.11 -27.86 13.36
N ARG A 35 17.31 -26.66 12.77
CA ARG A 35 16.41 -26.14 11.73
C ARG A 35 16.47 -26.98 10.46
N GLU A 36 17.64 -27.38 10.02
CA GLU A 36 17.81 -28.25 8.84
C GLU A 36 17.15 -29.61 9.05
N GLU A 37 17.30 -30.20 10.24
CA GLU A 37 16.60 -31.44 10.60
C GLU A 37 15.08 -31.28 10.63
N MET A 38 14.59 -30.14 11.15
CA MET A 38 13.18 -29.83 11.16
C MET A 38 12.60 -29.61 9.75
N LEU A 39 13.36 -28.98 8.84
CA LEU A 39 12.92 -28.80 7.45
C LEU A 39 12.74 -30.15 6.76
N LYS A 40 13.64 -31.13 6.99
CA LYS A 40 13.48 -32.49 6.47
C LYS A 40 12.21 -33.17 6.99
N LYS A 41 11.94 -33.06 8.30
CA LYS A 41 10.72 -33.61 8.90
C LYS A 41 9.46 -32.94 8.38
N LEU A 42 9.51 -31.62 8.13
CA LEU A 42 8.39 -30.89 7.56
C LEU A 42 8.18 -31.25 6.08
N GLU A 43 9.24 -31.54 5.34
CA GLU A 43 9.13 -32.05 3.97
C GLU A 43 8.50 -33.45 3.96
N GLU A 44 8.91 -34.36 4.84
CA GLU A 44 8.27 -35.65 5.01
C GLU A 44 6.77 -35.48 5.33
N TYR A 45 6.44 -34.63 6.30
CA TYR A 45 5.05 -34.31 6.65
C TYR A 45 4.27 -33.71 5.47
N SER A 46 4.91 -32.86 4.66
CA SER A 46 4.25 -32.19 3.53
C SER A 46 3.78 -33.18 2.45
N ASN A 47 4.42 -34.36 2.33
CA ASN A 47 4.00 -35.38 1.39
C ASN A 47 2.66 -36.02 1.75
N ASP A 48 2.33 -36.11 3.04
CA ASP A 48 1.10 -36.74 3.57
C ASP A 48 0.13 -35.72 4.18
N CYS A 49 0.45 -34.43 4.08
CA CYS A 49 -0.32 -33.35 4.66
C CYS A 49 -1.72 -33.26 4.05
N PRO A 50 -2.80 -33.17 4.85
CA PRO A 50 -4.18 -33.11 4.34
C PRO A 50 -4.50 -31.84 3.53
N PHE A 51 -3.62 -30.82 3.58
CA PHE A 51 -3.75 -29.63 2.78
C PHE A 51 -3.22 -29.80 1.34
N ASN A 52 -2.34 -30.78 1.11
CA ASN A 52 -1.86 -31.18 -0.21
C ASN A 52 -2.74 -32.32 -0.72
N ARG A 53 -3.46 -32.06 -1.80
CA ARG A 53 -4.48 -33.00 -2.31
C ARG A 53 -4.24 -33.37 -3.75
N VAL A 54 -4.36 -34.66 -4.05
CA VAL A 54 -4.47 -35.16 -5.40
C VAL A 54 -5.95 -35.32 -5.74
N GLU A 55 -6.39 -34.75 -6.85
CA GLU A 55 -7.70 -34.97 -7.44
C GLU A 55 -7.50 -35.80 -8.72
N ASP A 56 -7.91 -37.05 -8.69
CA ASP A 56 -7.82 -38.01 -9.78
C ASP A 56 -9.17 -38.09 -10.50
N ASN A 57 -9.23 -37.58 -11.71
CA ASN A 57 -10.40 -37.63 -12.59
C ASN A 57 -10.22 -38.63 -13.75
N GLY A 58 -9.13 -39.40 -13.72
CA GLY A 58 -8.78 -40.35 -14.78
C GLY A 58 -8.27 -39.69 -16.05
N SER A 59 -7.66 -38.50 -15.95
CA SER A 59 -7.18 -37.71 -17.08
C SER A 59 -5.78 -38.13 -17.54
N ARG A 60 -5.43 -37.71 -18.77
CA ARG A 60 -4.06 -37.77 -19.29
C ARG A 60 -3.27 -36.47 -19.08
N ILE A 61 -3.92 -35.45 -18.53
CA ILE A 61 -3.34 -34.15 -18.24
C ILE A 61 -3.19 -34.03 -16.72
N GLY A 62 -1.96 -33.78 -16.26
CA GLY A 62 -1.67 -33.46 -14.87
C GLY A 62 -1.44 -31.97 -14.69
N ILE A 63 -1.97 -31.40 -13.60
CA ILE A 63 -1.78 -29.99 -13.24
C ILE A 63 -1.27 -29.90 -11.81
N ILE A 64 -0.10 -29.26 -11.63
CA ILE A 64 0.45 -28.90 -10.32
C ILE A 64 0.17 -27.42 -10.10
N THR A 65 -0.43 -27.08 -8.96
CA THR A 65 -0.89 -25.70 -8.70
C THR A 65 -1.08 -25.44 -7.22
N SER A 66 -1.22 -24.17 -6.84
CA SER A 66 -1.49 -23.75 -5.45
C SER A 66 -2.40 -22.51 -5.41
N GLY A 67 -2.91 -22.18 -4.22
CA GLY A 67 -3.65 -20.95 -3.98
C GLY A 67 -4.83 -20.71 -4.92
N ILE A 68 -4.98 -19.49 -5.40
CA ILE A 68 -6.06 -19.08 -6.31
C ILE A 68 -5.88 -19.62 -7.71
N ALA A 69 -4.63 -19.86 -8.14
CA ALA A 69 -4.33 -20.44 -9.46
C ALA A 69 -5.00 -21.80 -9.65
N TYR A 70 -5.18 -22.58 -8.56
CA TYR A 70 -5.97 -23.81 -8.59
C TYR A 70 -7.42 -23.55 -9.01
N GLN A 71 -8.07 -22.52 -8.48
CA GLN A 71 -9.47 -22.22 -8.82
C GLN A 71 -9.61 -21.86 -10.31
N HIS A 72 -8.69 -21.04 -10.81
CA HIS A 72 -8.67 -20.68 -12.24
C HIS A 72 -8.39 -21.89 -13.14
N ALA A 73 -7.44 -22.75 -12.74
CA ALA A 73 -7.19 -24.01 -13.47
C ALA A 73 -8.42 -24.92 -13.48
N LYS A 74 -9.10 -25.05 -12.34
CA LYS A 74 -10.32 -25.87 -12.21
C LYS A 74 -11.48 -25.34 -13.05
N GLU A 75 -11.62 -24.02 -13.17
CA GLU A 75 -12.61 -23.39 -14.07
C GLU A 75 -12.33 -23.69 -15.53
N VAL A 76 -11.07 -23.77 -15.93
CA VAL A 76 -10.67 -24.03 -17.33
C VAL A 76 -10.79 -25.51 -17.69
N PHE A 77 -10.24 -26.40 -16.87
CA PHE A 77 -10.11 -27.82 -17.20
C PHE A 77 -11.19 -28.69 -16.58
N GLY A 78 -11.87 -28.24 -15.52
CA GLY A 78 -12.89 -29.02 -14.84
C GLY A 78 -12.38 -30.41 -14.42
N ASN A 79 -13.05 -31.44 -14.89
CA ASN A 79 -12.64 -32.85 -14.68
C ASN A 79 -11.86 -33.44 -15.85
N THR A 80 -11.45 -32.63 -16.84
CA THR A 80 -10.60 -33.07 -17.97
C THR A 80 -9.12 -33.11 -17.61
N ALA A 81 -8.75 -32.69 -16.41
CA ALA A 81 -7.39 -32.78 -15.87
C ALA A 81 -7.41 -33.38 -14.45
N ASP A 82 -6.31 -33.98 -14.07
CA ASP A 82 -6.02 -34.37 -12.68
C ASP A 82 -5.18 -33.28 -12.03
N TYR A 83 -5.35 -33.10 -10.71
CA TYR A 83 -4.72 -31.98 -10.00
C TYR A 83 -3.89 -32.46 -8.84
N LEU A 84 -2.69 -31.90 -8.69
CA LEU A 84 -1.99 -31.81 -7.42
C LEU A 84 -2.13 -30.39 -6.91
N LYS A 85 -3.06 -30.20 -5.97
CA LYS A 85 -3.27 -28.93 -5.29
C LYS A 85 -2.41 -28.85 -4.04
N LEU A 86 -1.43 -27.96 -4.04
CA LEU A 86 -0.57 -27.71 -2.89
C LEU A 86 -1.19 -26.64 -1.98
N GLY A 87 -1.47 -27.01 -0.74
CA GLY A 87 -1.89 -26.10 0.33
C GLY A 87 -0.73 -25.72 1.26
N LEU A 88 0.31 -26.60 1.34
CA LEU A 88 1.58 -26.34 1.99
C LEU A 88 2.68 -26.34 0.92
N THR A 89 3.25 -25.14 0.65
CA THR A 89 4.23 -24.93 -0.42
C THR A 89 5.66 -24.76 0.06
N TYR A 90 5.91 -24.79 1.38
CA TYR A 90 7.26 -24.76 1.93
C TYR A 90 7.36 -25.52 3.26
N PRO A 91 8.30 -26.49 3.38
CA PRO A 91 9.03 -27.08 2.26
C PRO A 91 8.13 -27.84 1.29
N LEU A 92 8.53 -27.89 0.02
CA LEU A 92 7.77 -28.57 -1.02
C LEU A 92 7.74 -30.08 -0.78
N PRO A 93 6.62 -30.78 -1.08
CA PRO A 93 6.49 -32.22 -1.00
C PRO A 93 7.12 -32.88 -2.22
N HIS A 94 8.46 -32.92 -2.32
CA HIS A 94 9.18 -33.37 -3.52
C HIS A 94 8.78 -34.79 -3.94
N LYS A 95 8.58 -35.70 -2.99
CA LYS A 95 8.16 -37.07 -3.30
C LYS A 95 6.74 -37.08 -3.90
N LEU A 96 5.78 -36.38 -3.30
CA LEU A 96 4.40 -36.29 -3.80
C LEU A 96 4.36 -35.64 -5.20
N ILE A 97 5.13 -34.58 -5.43
CA ILE A 97 5.27 -33.92 -6.73
C ILE A 97 5.80 -34.92 -7.76
N ALA A 98 6.89 -35.62 -7.46
CA ALA A 98 7.48 -36.59 -8.37
C ALA A 98 6.53 -37.78 -8.66
N ASP A 99 5.86 -38.29 -7.61
CA ASP A 99 4.90 -39.40 -7.74
C ASP A 99 3.65 -39.01 -8.55
N PHE A 100 3.25 -37.76 -8.50
CA PHE A 100 2.21 -37.21 -9.36
C PHE A 100 2.73 -36.99 -10.77
N ALA A 101 3.81 -36.23 -10.94
CA ALA A 101 4.31 -35.80 -12.25
C ALA A 101 4.65 -36.95 -13.20
N LYS A 102 5.22 -38.04 -12.70
CA LYS A 102 5.59 -39.22 -13.52
C LYS A 102 4.42 -39.93 -14.20
N LYS A 103 3.17 -39.66 -13.79
CA LYS A 103 1.97 -40.28 -14.37
C LYS A 103 1.55 -39.64 -15.69
N TYR A 104 2.01 -38.42 -15.99
CA TYR A 104 1.49 -37.63 -17.08
C TYR A 104 2.54 -37.30 -18.14
N ALA A 105 2.18 -37.56 -19.40
CA ALA A 105 2.98 -37.08 -20.52
C ALA A 105 2.75 -35.57 -20.77
N THR A 106 1.54 -35.07 -20.45
CA THR A 106 1.23 -33.65 -20.49
C THR A 106 1.09 -33.15 -19.04
N LEU A 107 2.06 -32.37 -18.61
CA LEU A 107 2.11 -31.80 -17.26
C LEU A 107 2.16 -30.28 -17.34
N TYR A 108 1.21 -29.64 -16.68
CA TYR A 108 1.18 -28.20 -16.54
C TYR A 108 1.53 -27.80 -15.10
N VAL A 109 2.26 -26.69 -14.95
CA VAL A 109 2.46 -26.00 -13.68
C VAL A 109 1.78 -24.64 -13.79
N ILE A 110 0.71 -24.44 -12.98
CA ILE A 110 -0.10 -23.23 -13.05
C ILE A 110 0.06 -22.47 -11.74
N GLU A 111 0.79 -21.36 -11.79
CA GLU A 111 1.08 -20.49 -10.66
C GLU A 111 1.17 -19.03 -11.11
N GLU A 112 0.98 -18.09 -10.20
CA GLU A 112 1.16 -16.66 -10.43
C GLU A 112 2.61 -16.24 -10.24
N ASN A 113 2.98 -15.10 -10.82
CA ASN A 113 4.30 -14.50 -10.70
C ASN A 113 5.45 -15.43 -11.15
N ASP A 114 6.50 -15.53 -10.32
CA ASP A 114 7.73 -16.25 -10.62
C ASP A 114 7.54 -17.78 -10.63
N PRO A 115 8.37 -18.53 -11.38
CA PRO A 115 8.25 -19.99 -11.56
C PRO A 115 8.72 -20.80 -10.35
N TYR A 116 8.17 -20.57 -9.17
CA TYR A 116 8.57 -21.24 -7.93
C TYR A 116 8.27 -22.76 -7.94
N LEU A 117 7.05 -23.14 -8.33
CA LEU A 117 6.67 -24.56 -8.43
C LEU A 117 7.27 -25.18 -9.67
N GLU A 118 7.29 -24.47 -10.81
CA GLU A 118 7.83 -24.95 -12.07
C GLU A 118 9.32 -25.27 -11.95
N ASP A 119 10.10 -24.38 -11.34
CA ASP A 119 11.54 -24.60 -11.10
C ASP A 119 11.79 -25.83 -10.24
N ALA A 120 10.99 -26.04 -9.20
CA ALA A 120 11.09 -27.24 -8.37
C ALA A 120 10.71 -28.50 -9.12
N VAL A 121 9.69 -28.47 -9.99
CA VAL A 121 9.29 -29.59 -10.85
C VAL A 121 10.40 -29.92 -11.86
N HIS A 122 11.00 -28.89 -12.47
CA HIS A 122 12.14 -29.06 -13.38
C HIS A 122 13.36 -29.62 -12.67
N ALA A 123 13.68 -29.15 -11.44
CA ALA A 123 14.78 -29.67 -10.64
C ALA A 123 14.61 -31.16 -10.27
N LEU A 124 13.38 -31.66 -10.20
CA LEU A 124 13.05 -33.08 -10.01
C LEU A 124 13.19 -33.92 -11.31
N GLY A 125 13.59 -33.30 -12.43
CA GLY A 125 13.82 -33.95 -13.71
C GLY A 125 12.63 -33.88 -14.69
N PHE A 126 11.52 -33.27 -14.35
CA PHE A 126 10.34 -33.13 -15.23
C PHE A 126 10.45 -31.87 -16.10
N ILE A 127 11.52 -31.76 -16.87
CA ILE A 127 11.87 -30.58 -17.67
C ILE A 127 10.86 -30.25 -18.79
N ASN A 128 9.99 -31.18 -19.14
CA ASN A 128 8.94 -31.00 -20.15
C ASN A 128 7.64 -30.45 -19.54
N ALA A 129 7.59 -30.20 -18.25
CA ALA A 129 6.46 -29.53 -17.61
C ALA A 129 6.32 -28.12 -18.18
N ILE A 130 5.09 -27.73 -18.50
CA ILE A 130 4.78 -26.46 -19.15
C ILE A 130 4.17 -25.50 -18.15
N GLY A 131 4.82 -24.39 -17.90
CA GLY A 131 4.36 -23.31 -17.05
C GLY A 131 4.57 -21.95 -17.69
N LYS A 132 5.56 -21.18 -17.24
CA LYS A 132 5.83 -19.81 -17.71
C LYS A 132 6.29 -19.69 -19.17
N ALA A 133 6.66 -20.80 -19.80
CA ALA A 133 6.88 -20.82 -21.25
C ALA A 133 5.62 -20.47 -22.05
N ARG A 134 4.42 -20.64 -21.47
CA ARG A 134 3.13 -20.29 -22.08
C ARG A 134 2.29 -19.36 -21.21
N ILE A 135 2.31 -19.54 -19.91
CA ILE A 135 1.53 -18.73 -18.96
C ILE A 135 2.32 -17.44 -18.67
N PRO A 136 1.74 -16.25 -18.86
CA PRO A 136 2.46 -15.00 -18.63
C PRO A 136 2.89 -14.86 -17.16
N ILE A 137 4.09 -14.29 -16.98
CA ILE A 137 4.65 -13.99 -15.64
C ILE A 137 4.08 -12.68 -15.08
N CYS A 138 3.66 -11.77 -15.96
CA CYS A 138 3.17 -10.44 -15.59
C CYS A 138 1.65 -10.36 -15.65
N GLY A 139 1.07 -9.56 -14.77
CA GLY A 139 -0.38 -9.34 -14.67
C GLY A 139 -1.08 -10.37 -13.78
N GLU A 140 -2.37 -10.15 -13.56
CA GLU A 140 -3.20 -11.10 -12.81
C GLU A 140 -3.52 -12.33 -13.65
N LEU A 141 -3.37 -13.51 -13.06
CA LEU A 141 -3.80 -14.75 -13.68
C LEU A 141 -5.33 -14.91 -13.51
N ASN A 142 -5.99 -15.40 -14.58
CA ASN A 142 -7.40 -15.74 -14.54
C ASN A 142 -7.70 -16.91 -15.51
N ALA A 143 -8.91 -17.44 -15.45
CA ALA A 143 -9.32 -18.58 -16.27
C ALA A 143 -9.15 -18.31 -17.79
N ARG A 144 -9.47 -17.11 -18.27
CA ARG A 144 -9.31 -16.76 -19.69
C ARG A 144 -7.85 -16.83 -20.14
N ILE A 145 -6.95 -16.23 -19.37
CA ILE A 145 -5.50 -16.23 -19.69
C ILE A 145 -4.95 -17.67 -19.72
N ILE A 146 -5.35 -18.51 -18.77
CA ILE A 146 -4.95 -19.92 -18.74
C ILE A 146 -5.48 -20.67 -19.96
N ARG A 147 -6.73 -20.46 -20.32
CA ARG A 147 -7.37 -21.10 -21.50
C ARG A 147 -6.66 -20.69 -22.78
N ASP A 148 -6.46 -19.40 -22.98
CA ASP A 148 -5.81 -18.86 -24.17
C ASP A 148 -4.36 -19.40 -24.32
N ALA A 149 -3.65 -19.55 -23.20
CA ALA A 149 -2.27 -20.03 -23.16
C ALA A 149 -2.14 -21.55 -23.39
N LEU A 150 -3.03 -22.35 -22.80
CA LEU A 150 -2.88 -23.81 -22.76
C LEU A 150 -3.85 -24.57 -23.65
N LEU A 151 -5.00 -23.99 -24.01
CA LEU A 151 -6.03 -24.57 -24.88
C LEU A 151 -6.38 -23.61 -26.02
N PRO A 152 -5.42 -23.22 -26.87
CA PRO A 152 -5.68 -22.29 -27.97
C PRO A 152 -6.75 -22.85 -28.93
N GLY A 153 -7.68 -22.00 -29.34
CA GLY A 153 -8.79 -22.34 -30.21
C GLY A 153 -10.04 -22.90 -29.52
N THR A 154 -10.04 -23.05 -28.21
CA THR A 154 -11.23 -23.41 -27.41
C THR A 154 -11.90 -22.16 -26.83
N ALA A 155 -12.02 -21.09 -27.60
CA ALA A 155 -12.62 -19.84 -27.15
C ALA A 155 -14.03 -20.09 -26.58
N GLN A 156 -14.28 -19.62 -25.37
CA GLN A 156 -15.64 -19.53 -24.85
C GLN A 156 -16.32 -18.34 -25.52
N GLU A 157 -17.60 -18.47 -25.88
CA GLU A 157 -18.41 -17.29 -26.21
C GLU A 157 -18.35 -16.35 -25.01
N GLY A 158 -17.68 -15.25 -25.17
CA GLY A 158 -17.52 -14.19 -24.16
C GLY A 158 -18.09 -12.89 -24.72
N TYR A 159 -18.35 -11.95 -23.84
CA TYR A 159 -18.64 -10.59 -24.26
C TYR A 159 -17.41 -10.01 -24.96
N GLU A 160 -17.62 -9.36 -26.10
CA GLU A 160 -16.57 -8.56 -26.72
C GLU A 160 -16.06 -7.52 -25.71
N PRO A 161 -14.74 -7.38 -25.53
CA PRO A 161 -14.20 -6.35 -24.67
C PRO A 161 -14.69 -4.98 -25.14
N VAL A 162 -15.26 -4.20 -24.22
CA VAL A 162 -15.62 -2.81 -24.52
C VAL A 162 -14.32 -2.05 -24.78
N ALA A 163 -14.19 -1.51 -25.99
CA ALA A 163 -13.07 -0.66 -26.35
C ALA A 163 -13.11 0.66 -25.56
N ASP A 164 -11.96 1.24 -25.30
CA ASP A 164 -11.82 2.57 -24.72
C ASP A 164 -12.43 2.76 -23.30
N ILE A 165 -12.39 1.72 -22.47
CA ILE A 165 -12.76 1.86 -21.06
C ILE A 165 -11.78 2.84 -20.39
N PRO A 166 -12.25 3.98 -19.85
CA PRO A 166 -11.35 4.93 -19.20
C PRO A 166 -10.69 4.30 -17.96
N ALA A 167 -9.37 4.48 -17.86
CA ALA A 167 -8.63 4.06 -16.68
C ALA A 167 -9.19 4.76 -15.42
N ARG A 168 -9.38 4.01 -14.34
CA ARG A 168 -9.87 4.51 -13.04
C ARG A 168 -8.83 4.20 -11.96
N PRO A 169 -7.67 4.88 -11.97
CA PRO A 169 -6.67 4.68 -10.94
C PRO A 169 -7.23 5.06 -9.56
N PRO A 170 -6.76 4.43 -8.49
CA PRO A 170 -7.12 4.84 -7.14
C PRO A 170 -6.77 6.31 -6.94
N THR A 171 -7.63 7.04 -6.22
CA THR A 171 -7.44 8.46 -5.92
C THR A 171 -7.73 8.74 -4.46
N LEU A 172 -7.21 9.85 -3.95
CA LEU A 172 -7.54 10.33 -2.62
C LEU A 172 -9.07 10.55 -2.50
N CYS A 173 -9.66 10.25 -1.35
CA CYS A 173 -11.09 10.38 -1.10
C CYS A 173 -11.58 11.84 -1.19
N ALA A 174 -12.88 12.05 -1.37
CA ALA A 174 -13.49 13.37 -1.17
C ALA A 174 -13.27 13.81 0.28
N GLY A 175 -12.87 15.07 0.48
CA GLY A 175 -12.55 15.61 1.82
C GLY A 175 -11.26 15.10 2.45
N CYS A 176 -10.46 14.29 1.74
CA CYS A 176 -9.18 13.82 2.25
C CYS A 176 -8.26 14.99 2.64
N PRO A 177 -7.72 15.01 3.87
CA PRO A 177 -6.85 16.09 4.33
C PRO A 177 -5.58 16.24 3.49
N HIS A 178 -5.02 15.14 3.00
CA HIS A 178 -3.77 15.15 2.22
C HIS A 178 -3.89 15.96 0.92
N ARG A 179 -5.10 16.16 0.37
CA ARG A 179 -5.29 16.95 -0.87
C ARG A 179 -4.82 18.38 -0.75
N GLY A 180 -5.14 19.04 0.35
CA GLY A 180 -4.75 20.43 0.56
C GLY A 180 -3.25 20.58 0.64
N PHE A 181 -2.59 19.73 1.42
CA PHE A 181 -1.12 19.72 1.50
C PHE A 181 -0.46 19.50 0.14
N PHE A 182 -0.85 18.47 -0.59
CA PHE A 182 -0.25 18.20 -1.89
C PHE A 182 -0.56 19.28 -2.92
N TYR A 183 -1.77 19.82 -2.89
CA TYR A 183 -2.08 20.98 -3.75
C TYR A 183 -1.16 22.17 -3.45
N ALA A 184 -1.00 22.54 -2.17
CA ALA A 184 -0.09 23.61 -1.78
C ALA A 184 1.36 23.32 -2.21
N LEU A 185 1.82 22.07 -2.07
CA LEU A 185 3.15 21.64 -2.46
C LEU A 185 3.42 21.83 -3.96
N THR A 186 2.39 21.74 -4.83
CA THR A 186 2.57 21.88 -6.29
C THR A 186 3.19 23.21 -6.71
N LYS A 187 3.06 24.27 -5.91
CA LYS A 187 3.69 25.58 -6.15
C LYS A 187 5.22 25.51 -6.17
N TYR A 188 5.82 24.58 -5.45
CA TYR A 188 7.25 24.48 -5.17
C TYR A 188 7.96 23.39 -5.97
N LEU A 189 7.19 22.47 -6.58
CA LEU A 189 7.72 21.35 -7.34
C LEU A 189 8.56 21.82 -8.54
N ASN A 190 9.64 21.12 -8.80
CA ASN A 190 10.61 21.43 -9.88
C ASN A 190 11.32 22.80 -9.76
N LYS A 191 11.09 23.55 -8.70
CA LYS A 191 11.71 24.86 -8.45
C LYS A 191 12.59 24.85 -7.21
N SER A 192 12.01 24.52 -6.08
CA SER A 192 12.65 24.62 -4.77
C SER A 192 12.63 23.31 -3.97
N ILE A 193 11.80 22.36 -4.35
CA ILE A 193 11.58 21.12 -3.60
C ILE A 193 11.68 19.90 -4.52
N VAL A 194 12.33 18.84 -4.00
CA VAL A 194 12.28 17.47 -4.53
C VAL A 194 11.49 16.61 -3.54
N PRO A 195 10.26 16.20 -3.87
CA PRO A 195 9.36 15.51 -2.94
C PRO A 195 9.53 14.00 -3.00
N ILE A 196 9.79 13.38 -1.85
CA ILE A 196 9.81 11.92 -1.68
C ILE A 196 8.64 11.50 -0.82
N GLY A 197 7.92 10.49 -1.28
CA GLY A 197 6.78 9.91 -0.59
C GLY A 197 7.12 8.66 0.19
N ASP A 198 6.08 8.13 0.80
CA ASP A 198 6.07 6.90 1.56
C ASP A 198 4.81 6.10 1.18
N ILE A 199 4.62 4.93 1.76
CA ILE A 199 3.49 4.04 1.44
C ILE A 199 2.33 4.25 2.41
N GLY A 200 1.23 4.76 1.89
CA GLY A 200 -0.03 5.04 2.59
C GLY A 200 -1.02 5.71 1.64
N CYS A 201 -2.17 6.19 2.15
CA CYS A 201 -3.14 6.93 1.32
C CYS A 201 -2.49 8.14 0.60
N TYR A 202 -1.53 8.76 1.24
CA TYR A 202 -0.79 9.91 0.70
C TYR A 202 0.13 9.54 -0.48
N THR A 203 0.48 8.27 -0.70
CA THR A 203 1.15 7.85 -1.94
C THR A 203 0.35 8.25 -3.18
N LEU A 204 -0.99 8.29 -3.06
CA LEU A 204 -1.88 8.67 -4.16
C LEU A 204 -1.73 10.15 -4.58
N GLY A 205 -0.98 10.96 -3.84
CA GLY A 205 -0.57 12.29 -4.25
C GLY A 205 0.35 12.31 -5.49
N ILE A 206 0.93 11.17 -5.87
CA ILE A 206 1.72 11.01 -7.11
C ILE A 206 0.85 11.14 -8.37
N ASN A 207 -0.44 10.82 -8.26
CA ASN A 207 -1.34 10.81 -9.42
C ASN A 207 -1.69 12.22 -9.89
N ALA A 208 -1.86 12.35 -11.20
CA ALA A 208 -2.37 13.58 -11.81
C ALA A 208 -3.76 13.96 -11.23
N PRO A 209 -4.07 15.25 -11.12
CA PRO A 209 -3.28 16.43 -11.49
C PRO A 209 -2.33 16.94 -10.41
N LEU A 210 -2.23 16.26 -9.26
CA LEU A 210 -1.35 16.69 -8.15
C LEU A 210 0.12 16.48 -8.50
N ASN A 211 0.51 15.30 -8.99
CA ASN A 211 1.89 14.95 -9.33
C ASN A 211 2.88 15.42 -8.26
N ALA A 212 2.54 15.20 -6.99
CA ALA A 212 3.19 15.85 -5.85
C ALA A 212 4.28 15.02 -5.18
N LEU A 213 4.65 13.88 -5.76
CA LEU A 213 5.70 13.00 -5.27
C LEU A 213 6.51 12.46 -6.46
N ASP A 214 7.84 12.39 -6.31
CA ASP A 214 8.74 11.89 -7.34
C ASP A 214 9.09 10.40 -7.16
N ALA A 215 9.14 9.92 -5.92
CA ALA A 215 9.50 8.54 -5.61
C ALA A 215 8.86 8.05 -4.31
N THR A 216 8.70 6.72 -4.21
CA THR A 216 8.36 5.99 -2.98
C THR A 216 9.18 4.69 -2.95
N ILE A 217 9.65 4.26 -1.79
CA ILE A 217 10.45 3.03 -1.64
C ILE A 217 9.71 2.02 -0.75
N CYS A 218 9.56 2.32 0.53
CA CYS A 218 8.87 1.49 1.51
C CYS A 218 8.40 2.34 2.69
N MET A 219 7.58 1.77 3.58
CA MET A 219 7.09 2.47 4.76
C MET A 219 8.25 2.94 5.64
N GLY A 220 8.33 4.26 5.89
CA GLY A 220 9.39 4.93 6.65
C GLY A 220 10.50 5.54 5.78
N ALA A 221 10.68 5.07 4.55
CA ALA A 221 11.72 5.58 3.65
C ALA A 221 11.49 7.03 3.21
N GLY A 222 10.27 7.55 3.33
CA GLY A 222 9.99 8.95 2.99
C GLY A 222 10.89 9.94 3.73
N ILE A 223 11.19 9.70 5.02
CA ILE A 223 12.11 10.55 5.78
C ILE A 223 13.56 10.08 5.64
N SER A 224 13.82 8.77 5.73
CA SER A 224 15.22 8.29 5.72
C SER A 224 15.95 8.55 4.39
N SER A 225 15.25 8.46 3.25
CA SER A 225 15.85 8.65 1.92
C SER A 225 16.27 10.09 1.62
N ILE A 226 15.62 11.09 2.24
CA ILE A 226 15.93 12.51 1.95
C ILE A 226 17.29 12.94 2.48
N ILE A 227 17.87 12.22 3.45
CA ILE A 227 19.23 12.50 3.94
C ILE A 227 20.24 12.27 2.82
N GLY A 228 20.18 11.08 2.20
CA GLY A 228 21.05 10.74 1.07
C GLY A 228 20.77 11.62 -0.17
N LEU A 229 19.50 11.92 -0.42
CA LEU A 229 19.11 12.83 -1.52
C LEU A 229 19.65 14.23 -1.31
N ALA A 230 19.59 14.80 -0.11
CA ALA A 230 20.17 16.11 0.20
C ALA A 230 21.66 16.15 -0.14
N LYS A 231 22.39 15.10 0.25
CA LYS A 231 23.81 14.97 -0.04
C LYS A 231 24.10 14.86 -1.54
N ALA A 232 23.29 14.08 -2.26
CA ALA A 232 23.43 13.95 -3.72
C ALA A 232 23.17 15.26 -4.45
N LEU A 233 22.13 16.01 -4.05
CA LEU A 233 21.84 17.32 -4.62
C LEU A 233 22.96 18.32 -4.34
N GLU A 234 23.47 18.35 -3.11
CA GLU A 234 24.63 19.19 -2.75
C GLU A 234 25.85 18.90 -3.64
N MET A 235 26.18 17.62 -3.86
CA MET A 235 27.30 17.21 -4.73
C MET A 235 27.11 17.61 -6.19
N GLN A 236 25.85 17.77 -6.64
CA GLN A 236 25.51 18.22 -7.99
C GLN A 236 25.42 19.75 -8.10
N GLY A 237 25.55 20.48 -6.99
CA GLY A 237 25.30 21.91 -6.95
C GLY A 237 23.83 22.30 -7.10
N ASP A 238 22.92 21.35 -6.91
CA ASP A 238 21.48 21.60 -6.95
C ASP A 238 21.02 22.20 -5.62
N THR A 239 20.33 23.33 -5.68
CA THR A 239 19.88 24.11 -4.50
C THR A 239 18.50 23.72 -4.00
N ARG A 240 17.80 22.81 -4.67
CA ARG A 240 16.50 22.35 -4.23
C ARG A 240 16.60 21.59 -2.90
N LYS A 241 15.60 21.78 -2.05
CA LYS A 241 15.57 21.13 -0.73
C LYS A 241 14.72 19.87 -0.81
N PRO A 242 15.22 18.67 -0.39
CA PRO A 242 14.41 17.49 -0.31
C PRO A 242 13.30 17.62 0.72
N LEU A 243 12.10 17.14 0.37
CA LEU A 243 10.96 17.05 1.26
C LEU A 243 10.50 15.59 1.32
N GLY A 244 10.49 15.00 2.50
CA GLY A 244 10.04 13.62 2.70
C GLY A 244 8.73 13.55 3.48
N CYS A 245 7.78 12.74 2.99
CA CYS A 245 6.48 12.57 3.65
C CYS A 245 6.36 11.18 4.27
N VAL A 246 5.77 11.11 5.47
CA VAL A 246 5.28 9.87 6.11
C VAL A 246 3.92 10.10 6.74
N GLY A 247 3.10 9.07 6.91
CA GLY A 247 1.86 9.15 7.70
C GLY A 247 2.13 9.05 9.20
N ASP A 248 1.11 9.34 10.01
CA ASP A 248 1.15 9.25 11.47
C ASP A 248 1.53 7.85 11.97
N SER A 249 0.87 6.81 11.48
CA SER A 249 1.19 5.43 11.83
C SER A 249 2.63 5.07 11.46
N THR A 250 3.07 5.40 10.25
CA THR A 250 4.44 5.16 9.79
C THR A 250 5.45 5.94 10.64
N PHE A 251 5.13 7.16 11.06
CA PHE A 251 5.98 7.94 11.94
C PHE A 251 6.26 7.19 13.25
N PHE A 252 5.23 6.63 13.88
CA PHE A 252 5.39 5.89 15.14
C PHE A 252 6.23 4.61 15.00
N HIS A 253 6.10 3.86 13.91
CA HIS A 253 6.82 2.58 13.81
C HIS A 253 8.21 2.68 13.17
N SER A 254 8.50 3.67 12.32
CA SER A 254 9.80 3.80 11.63
C SER A 254 10.22 5.24 11.32
N GLY A 255 9.30 6.18 11.18
CA GLY A 255 9.62 7.57 10.84
C GLY A 255 10.34 8.32 11.97
N MET A 256 10.10 7.94 13.22
CA MET A 256 10.77 8.53 14.38
C MET A 256 12.29 8.33 14.35
N THR A 257 12.75 7.11 14.10
CA THR A 257 14.18 6.79 13.98
C THR A 257 14.83 7.54 12.82
N SER A 258 14.12 7.59 11.68
CA SER A 258 14.56 8.36 10.52
C SER A 258 14.67 9.87 10.82
N LEU A 259 13.77 10.43 11.61
CA LEU A 259 13.86 11.83 12.03
C LEU A 259 15.04 12.07 12.97
N MET A 260 15.35 11.14 13.88
CA MET A 260 16.56 11.21 14.70
C MET A 260 17.83 11.25 13.84
N ASP A 261 17.90 10.43 12.78
CA ASP A 261 19.02 10.43 11.84
C ASP A 261 19.12 11.76 11.06
N VAL A 262 17.97 12.33 10.64
CA VAL A 262 17.91 13.66 10.01
C VAL A 262 18.50 14.74 10.92
N VAL A 263 18.16 14.73 12.20
CA VAL A 263 18.66 15.68 13.20
C VAL A 263 20.15 15.43 13.48
N ALA A 264 20.55 14.18 13.69
CA ALA A 264 21.95 13.82 13.96
C ALA A 264 22.88 14.16 12.79
N ALA A 265 22.41 14.11 11.56
CA ALA A 265 23.15 14.49 10.37
C ALA A 265 23.10 15.98 10.07
N ASP A 266 22.35 16.77 10.84
CA ASP A 266 22.04 18.19 10.54
C ASP A 266 21.64 18.40 9.07
N ALA A 267 20.83 17.45 8.54
CA ALA A 267 20.52 17.38 7.12
C ALA A 267 19.62 18.56 6.69
N ASN A 268 19.97 19.19 5.58
CA ASN A 268 19.18 20.31 5.04
C ASN A 268 17.95 19.80 4.28
N VAL A 269 16.93 19.38 5.01
CA VAL A 269 15.73 18.69 4.50
C VAL A 269 14.46 19.17 5.20
N ILE A 270 13.30 18.82 4.62
CA ILE A 270 11.97 19.03 5.21
C ILE A 270 11.35 17.66 5.44
N ALA A 271 11.15 17.28 6.71
CA ALA A 271 10.42 16.08 7.09
C ALA A 271 8.94 16.43 7.33
N CYS A 272 8.03 15.80 6.59
CA CYS A 272 6.59 16.02 6.71
C CYS A 272 5.91 14.81 7.35
N VAL A 273 5.15 15.04 8.43
CA VAL A 273 4.27 14.02 9.00
C VAL A 273 2.83 14.38 8.67
N LEU A 274 2.19 13.50 7.90
CA LEU A 274 0.81 13.68 7.44
C LEU A 274 -0.15 12.97 8.39
N ASP A 275 -0.48 13.64 9.52
CA ASP A 275 -1.34 13.12 10.57
C ASP A 275 -2.82 13.22 10.18
N ASN A 276 -3.42 12.07 9.89
CA ASN A 276 -4.86 11.93 9.66
C ASN A 276 -5.58 11.15 10.78
N SER A 277 -4.90 10.94 11.90
CA SER A 277 -5.40 10.33 13.14
C SER A 277 -5.94 8.90 12.98
N ILE A 278 -5.46 8.16 11.98
CA ILE A 278 -5.85 6.75 11.75
C ILE A 278 -4.95 6.08 10.70
N THR A 279 -4.75 4.77 10.79
CA THR A 279 -4.11 3.97 9.74
C THR A 279 -5.16 3.59 8.68
N ALA A 280 -5.45 4.53 7.76
CA ALA A 280 -6.65 4.45 6.93
C ALA A 280 -6.57 3.42 5.79
N MET A 281 -5.45 3.31 5.08
CA MET A 281 -5.33 2.53 3.84
C MET A 281 -5.61 1.04 4.05
N THR A 282 -5.23 0.49 5.18
CA THR A 282 -5.34 -0.95 5.48
C THR A 282 -6.62 -1.32 6.24
N GLY A 283 -7.54 -0.39 6.46
CA GLY A 283 -8.85 -0.65 7.06
C GLY A 283 -9.15 0.13 8.33
N HIS A 284 -8.58 1.32 8.49
CA HIS A 284 -8.85 2.23 9.60
C HIS A 284 -8.44 1.65 10.98
N GLN A 285 -7.25 1.07 11.05
CA GLN A 285 -6.70 0.60 12.33
C GLN A 285 -6.26 1.77 13.21
N ASP A 286 -6.45 1.59 14.52
CA ASP A 286 -5.89 2.49 15.50
C ASP A 286 -4.35 2.46 15.49
N ASN A 287 -3.72 3.55 15.89
CA ASN A 287 -2.27 3.69 16.05
C ASN A 287 -1.96 4.41 17.38
N PRO A 288 -0.70 4.55 17.82
CA PRO A 288 -0.39 5.18 19.10
C PRO A 288 -0.91 6.61 19.28
N GLY A 289 -1.27 7.31 18.21
CA GLY A 289 -1.86 8.65 18.23
C GLY A 289 -3.38 8.69 18.36
N THR A 290 -4.08 7.53 18.36
CA THR A 290 -5.56 7.48 18.39
C THR A 290 -6.15 7.32 19.81
N ALA A 291 -5.30 7.21 20.83
CA ALA A 291 -5.70 6.99 22.23
C ALA A 291 -6.52 5.71 22.48
N LYS A 292 -6.32 4.69 21.66
CA LYS A 292 -6.94 3.37 21.82
C LYS A 292 -5.91 2.25 21.71
N ASN A 293 -6.10 1.20 22.50
CA ASN A 293 -5.31 -0.02 22.38
C ASN A 293 -5.92 -0.98 21.34
N LEU A 294 -5.25 -2.12 21.09
CA LEU A 294 -5.71 -3.12 20.12
C LEU A 294 -7.12 -3.68 20.42
N MET A 295 -7.57 -3.65 21.67
CA MET A 295 -8.89 -4.09 22.10
C MET A 295 -9.96 -2.99 21.99
N GLY A 296 -9.57 -1.78 21.55
CA GLY A 296 -10.45 -0.61 21.46
C GLY A 296 -10.66 0.13 22.78
N GLU A 297 -9.93 -0.23 23.83
CA GLU A 297 -10.01 0.41 25.14
C GLU A 297 -9.18 1.70 25.16
N PRO A 298 -9.54 2.71 25.99
CA PRO A 298 -8.75 3.92 26.15
C PRO A 298 -7.30 3.62 26.54
N SER A 299 -6.36 4.29 25.90
CA SER A 299 -4.93 4.21 26.19
C SER A 299 -4.26 5.59 26.10
N PRO A 300 -3.07 5.78 26.68
CA PRO A 300 -2.31 7.01 26.52
C PRO A 300 -2.07 7.33 25.04
N MET A 301 -2.33 8.56 24.64
CA MET A 301 -2.08 9.07 23.31
C MET A 301 -0.64 9.59 23.20
N LEU A 302 0.07 9.17 22.16
CA LEU A 302 1.35 9.75 21.81
C LEU A 302 1.15 10.97 20.90
N ASP A 303 1.87 12.05 21.20
CA ASP A 303 1.81 13.29 20.45
C ASP A 303 3.02 13.42 19.52
N ILE A 304 2.75 13.51 18.23
CA ILE A 304 3.79 13.57 17.17
C ILE A 304 4.66 14.83 17.32
N GLU A 305 4.07 15.96 17.64
CA GLU A 305 4.81 17.21 17.84
C GLU A 305 5.80 17.11 19.00
N ARG A 306 5.36 16.59 20.15
CA ARG A 306 6.23 16.38 21.30
C ARG A 306 7.37 15.41 20.98
N LEU A 307 7.08 14.34 20.25
CA LEU A 307 8.10 13.37 19.84
C LEU A 307 9.10 14.00 18.86
N ALA A 308 8.63 14.77 17.88
CA ALA A 308 9.51 15.48 16.96
C ALA A 308 10.43 16.45 17.70
N ARG A 309 9.89 17.24 18.62
CA ARG A 309 10.68 18.18 19.45
C ARG A 309 11.68 17.46 20.35
N ALA A 310 11.33 16.27 20.87
CA ALA A 310 12.21 15.45 21.71
C ALA A 310 13.46 14.93 20.99
N THR A 311 13.51 14.95 19.65
CA THR A 311 14.72 14.59 18.89
C THR A 311 15.86 15.60 19.00
N GLY A 312 15.61 16.77 19.62
CA GLY A 312 16.58 17.85 19.73
C GLY A 312 16.60 18.81 18.53
N ILE A 313 15.65 18.68 17.59
CA ILE A 313 15.46 19.66 16.53
C ILE A 313 15.19 21.07 17.11
N ASN A 314 15.68 22.12 16.45
CA ASN A 314 15.36 23.48 16.84
C ASN A 314 13.83 23.64 16.96
N PRO A 315 13.30 24.07 18.12
CA PRO A 315 11.86 24.25 18.32
C PRO A 315 11.20 25.17 17.28
N ASP A 316 11.94 26.17 16.76
CA ASP A 316 11.46 27.07 15.72
C ASP A 316 11.39 26.42 14.32
N HIS A 317 11.93 25.24 14.15
CA HIS A 317 11.89 24.46 12.91
C HIS A 317 10.78 23.38 12.92
N VAL A 318 9.83 23.46 13.83
CA VAL A 318 8.66 22.57 13.88
C VAL A 318 7.39 23.39 13.71
N ARG A 319 6.58 23.03 12.70
CA ARG A 319 5.27 23.65 12.43
C ARG A 319 4.17 22.61 12.38
N VAL A 320 3.05 22.92 13.04
CA VAL A 320 1.81 22.14 12.95
C VAL A 320 0.79 22.98 12.22
N VAL A 321 0.21 22.44 11.12
CA VAL A 321 -0.74 23.17 10.28
C VAL A 321 -1.94 22.29 9.92
N ASP A 322 -3.10 22.92 9.70
CA ASP A 322 -4.24 22.27 9.06
C ASP A 322 -3.96 22.17 7.54
N PRO A 323 -3.94 20.99 6.96
CA PRO A 323 -3.64 20.83 5.53
C PRO A 323 -4.72 21.42 4.60
N LEU A 324 -5.90 21.79 5.09
CA LEU A 324 -6.90 22.51 4.28
C LEU A 324 -6.73 24.03 4.32
N ASP A 325 -5.93 24.56 5.23
CA ASP A 325 -5.48 25.94 5.22
C ASP A 325 -4.24 26.07 4.33
N ILE A 326 -4.49 26.38 3.06
CA ILE A 326 -3.44 26.46 2.02
C ILE A 326 -2.39 27.53 2.34
N GLU A 327 -2.81 28.67 2.92
CA GLU A 327 -1.90 29.74 3.26
C GLU A 327 -0.99 29.37 4.43
N ALA A 328 -1.52 28.67 5.44
CA ALA A 328 -0.72 28.15 6.54
C ALA A 328 0.29 27.09 6.06
N VAL A 329 -0.11 26.23 5.13
CA VAL A 329 0.82 25.25 4.51
C VAL A 329 1.91 25.95 3.72
N HIS A 330 1.56 26.96 2.91
CA HIS A 330 2.56 27.77 2.18
C HIS A 330 3.52 28.46 3.14
N ALA A 331 3.02 29.10 4.20
CA ALA A 331 3.86 29.77 5.19
C ALA A 331 4.84 28.80 5.89
N ALA A 332 4.40 27.57 6.18
CA ALA A 332 5.26 26.54 6.76
C ALA A 332 6.35 26.07 5.78
N ILE A 333 6.01 25.87 4.50
CA ILE A 333 6.98 25.51 3.47
C ILE A 333 7.97 26.66 3.21
N ASP A 334 7.50 27.88 3.10
CA ASP A 334 8.35 29.05 2.90
C ASP A 334 9.31 29.24 4.09
N ALA A 335 8.85 29.06 5.33
CA ALA A 335 9.72 29.05 6.52
C ALA A 335 10.80 27.96 6.44
N ALA A 336 10.42 26.75 6.01
CA ALA A 336 11.35 25.64 5.88
C ALA A 336 12.39 25.87 4.78
N LEU A 337 12.05 26.57 3.70
CA LEU A 337 12.99 26.91 2.61
C LEU A 337 13.97 28.01 3.00
N ASN A 338 13.61 28.89 3.93
CA ASN A 338 14.41 30.03 4.37
C ASN A 338 15.43 29.70 5.47
N VAL A 339 15.47 28.47 5.97
CA VAL A 339 16.42 28.03 7.00
C VAL A 339 17.33 26.93 6.46
N LYS A 340 18.53 26.82 7.01
CA LYS A 340 19.42 25.67 6.80
C LYS A 340 19.16 24.61 7.88
N GLY A 341 19.48 23.35 7.56
CA GLY A 341 19.29 22.23 8.46
C GLY A 341 17.87 21.63 8.42
N PRO A 342 17.56 20.74 9.36
CA PRO A 342 16.31 20.00 9.40
C PRO A 342 15.12 20.90 9.76
N PHE A 343 14.00 20.66 9.10
CA PHE A 343 12.72 21.29 9.39
C PHE A 343 11.61 20.25 9.38
N VAL A 344 10.66 20.35 10.31
CA VAL A 344 9.52 19.43 10.43
C VAL A 344 8.20 20.16 10.21
N ILE A 345 7.39 19.63 9.30
CA ILE A 345 6.01 20.08 9.09
C ILE A 345 5.07 18.93 9.47
N ILE A 346 4.16 19.17 10.38
CA ILE A 346 3.12 18.21 10.79
C ILE A 346 1.81 18.76 10.27
N THR A 347 1.20 18.08 9.30
CA THR A 347 -0.17 18.41 8.90
C THR A 347 -1.13 17.61 9.75
N LYS A 348 -2.07 18.26 10.42
CA LYS A 348 -2.96 17.59 11.38
C LYS A 348 -4.43 17.87 11.08
N ARG A 349 -5.12 16.84 10.63
CA ARG A 349 -6.58 16.84 10.43
C ARG A 349 -7.10 15.41 10.31
N PRO A 350 -8.14 15.01 11.07
CA PRO A 350 -8.68 13.66 11.01
C PRO A 350 -9.14 13.24 9.61
N CYS A 351 -8.96 11.95 9.30
CA CYS A 351 -9.42 11.35 8.04
C CYS A 351 -10.93 11.56 7.87
N ALA A 352 -11.34 11.99 6.68
CA ALA A 352 -12.74 12.26 6.35
C ALA A 352 -13.65 11.02 6.45
N LEU A 353 -13.07 9.81 6.47
CA LEU A 353 -13.80 8.54 6.53
C LEU A 353 -13.92 7.98 7.96
N ILE A 354 -13.40 8.65 8.98
CA ILE A 354 -13.65 8.32 10.39
C ILE A 354 -15.14 8.54 10.65
N LYS A 355 -15.81 7.57 11.28
CA LYS A 355 -17.28 7.57 11.48
C LYS A 355 -17.78 8.83 12.18
N GLU A 356 -17.07 9.30 13.19
CA GLU A 356 -17.38 10.53 13.95
C GLU A 356 -17.26 11.76 13.06
N VAL A 357 -16.24 11.81 12.20
CA VAL A 357 -16.04 12.90 11.22
C VAL A 357 -17.12 12.87 10.13
N GLN A 358 -17.50 11.69 9.65
CA GLN A 358 -18.59 11.54 8.70
C GLN A 358 -19.92 12.04 9.29
N LYS A 359 -20.23 11.65 10.54
CA LYS A 359 -21.43 12.11 11.25
C LYS A 359 -21.44 13.63 11.42
N ALA A 360 -20.30 14.21 11.82
CA ALA A 360 -20.17 15.66 12.01
C ALA A 360 -20.28 16.46 10.69
N ASN A 361 -20.08 15.80 9.55
CA ASN A 361 -20.13 16.41 8.23
C ASN A 361 -21.31 15.90 7.36
N ALA A 362 -22.23 15.10 7.90
CA ALA A 362 -23.28 14.43 7.14
C ALA A 362 -24.16 15.39 6.32
N ASN A 363 -24.40 16.60 6.83
CA ASN A 363 -25.21 17.62 6.15
C ASN A 363 -24.34 18.63 5.36
N LYS A 364 -23.02 18.54 5.42
CA LYS A 364 -22.11 19.51 4.81
C LYS A 364 -21.75 19.10 3.39
N HIS A 365 -21.95 20.00 2.47
CA HIS A 365 -21.57 19.82 1.07
C HIS A 365 -21.21 21.16 0.42
N CYS A 366 -20.56 21.10 -0.73
CA CYS A 366 -20.34 22.28 -1.56
C CYS A 366 -21.37 22.32 -2.70
N VAL A 367 -21.75 23.52 -3.08
CA VAL A 367 -22.62 23.76 -4.24
C VAL A 367 -21.89 24.68 -5.21
N ILE A 368 -22.01 24.41 -6.49
CA ILE A 368 -21.39 25.23 -7.55
C ILE A 368 -22.49 25.94 -8.33
N ASP A 369 -22.44 27.27 -8.28
CA ASP A 369 -23.29 28.13 -9.09
C ASP A 369 -22.80 28.17 -10.54
N ALA A 370 -23.55 27.56 -11.44
CA ALA A 370 -23.21 27.48 -12.85
C ALA A 370 -23.19 28.86 -13.56
N GLN A 371 -23.91 29.86 -13.04
CA GLN A 371 -23.90 31.21 -13.62
C GLN A 371 -22.62 31.97 -13.28
N LYS A 372 -22.16 31.83 -12.04
CA LYS A 372 -20.90 32.42 -11.58
C LYS A 372 -19.67 31.63 -12.08
N CYS A 373 -19.80 30.33 -12.37
CA CYS A 373 -18.67 29.51 -12.84
C CYS A 373 -18.19 29.97 -14.21
N ARG A 374 -16.91 30.28 -14.32
CA ARG A 374 -16.23 30.70 -15.55
C ARG A 374 -15.49 29.58 -16.29
N GLY A 375 -15.62 28.33 -15.86
CA GLY A 375 -14.97 27.18 -16.50
C GLY A 375 -13.43 27.16 -16.40
N CYS A 376 -12.84 27.90 -15.46
CA CYS A 376 -11.38 28.08 -15.33
C CYS A 376 -10.62 26.82 -14.84
N LYS A 377 -11.30 25.76 -14.44
CA LYS A 377 -10.78 24.47 -13.95
C LYS A 377 -9.88 24.53 -12.71
N GLN A 378 -9.80 25.66 -11.99
CA GLN A 378 -8.93 25.75 -10.80
C GLN A 378 -9.34 24.74 -9.71
N CYS A 379 -10.65 24.56 -9.50
CA CYS A 379 -11.17 23.55 -8.56
C CYS A 379 -10.87 22.10 -8.96
N MET A 380 -10.56 21.84 -10.24
CA MET A 380 -10.17 20.49 -10.71
C MET A 380 -8.76 20.12 -10.29
N LYS A 381 -7.88 21.12 -10.05
CA LYS A 381 -6.48 20.89 -9.68
C LYS A 381 -6.30 20.20 -8.33
N ILE A 382 -7.32 20.21 -7.48
CA ILE A 382 -7.30 19.46 -6.21
C ILE A 382 -7.63 17.97 -6.38
N ALA A 383 -7.96 17.53 -7.59
CA ALA A 383 -8.28 16.13 -7.92
C ALA A 383 -9.45 15.53 -7.09
N CYS A 384 -10.42 16.34 -6.64
CA CYS A 384 -11.52 15.85 -5.81
C CYS A 384 -12.49 14.98 -6.64
N PRO A 385 -12.76 13.71 -6.26
CA PRO A 385 -13.65 12.84 -7.02
C PRO A 385 -15.12 13.27 -6.99
N ALA A 386 -15.51 14.16 -6.07
CA ALA A 386 -16.85 14.71 -6.01
C ALA A 386 -17.11 15.83 -7.04
N ILE A 387 -16.07 16.29 -7.77
CA ILE A 387 -16.19 17.38 -8.74
C ILE A 387 -16.02 16.82 -10.15
N ALA A 388 -17.00 17.09 -11.01
CA ALA A 388 -16.94 16.84 -12.45
C ALA A 388 -16.85 18.15 -13.24
N PHE A 389 -16.39 18.06 -14.49
CA PHE A 389 -16.35 19.17 -15.42
C PHE A 389 -17.10 18.78 -16.69
N GLU A 390 -18.26 19.37 -16.91
CA GLU A 390 -19.16 19.06 -18.03
C GLU A 390 -19.75 20.34 -18.61
N GLY A 391 -19.99 20.37 -19.90
CA GLY A 391 -20.58 21.54 -20.58
C GLY A 391 -19.79 22.85 -20.36
N GLY A 392 -18.46 22.76 -20.19
CA GLY A 392 -17.61 23.93 -19.93
C GLY A 392 -17.68 24.49 -18.50
N LYS A 393 -18.35 23.82 -17.57
CA LYS A 393 -18.55 24.23 -16.17
C LYS A 393 -18.17 23.11 -15.19
N ALA A 394 -17.74 23.51 -13.99
CA ALA A 394 -17.60 22.58 -12.89
C ALA A 394 -18.94 22.34 -12.22
N ARG A 395 -19.16 21.12 -11.75
CA ARG A 395 -20.32 20.75 -10.91
C ARG A 395 -19.93 19.77 -9.82
N ILE A 396 -20.68 19.71 -8.73
CA ILE A 396 -20.59 18.60 -7.80
C ILE A 396 -21.34 17.43 -8.45
N PHE A 397 -20.59 16.38 -8.76
CA PHE A 397 -21.12 15.19 -9.47
C PHE A 397 -22.06 14.41 -8.57
N ASP A 398 -21.64 14.17 -7.33
CA ASP A 398 -22.43 13.49 -6.32
C ASP A 398 -22.37 14.25 -5.00
N PRO A 399 -23.47 14.95 -4.62
CA PRO A 399 -23.53 15.64 -3.34
C PRO A 399 -23.32 14.73 -2.12
N ALA A 400 -23.73 13.44 -2.21
CA ALA A 400 -23.59 12.50 -1.11
C ALA A 400 -22.12 12.11 -0.85
N SER A 401 -21.24 12.14 -1.87
CA SER A 401 -19.81 11.94 -1.69
C SER A 401 -19.05 13.19 -1.21
N CYS A 402 -19.68 14.38 -1.29
CA CYS A 402 -19.06 15.62 -0.89
C CYS A 402 -19.13 15.81 0.63
N THR A 403 -17.99 15.93 1.29
CA THR A 403 -17.88 16.11 2.75
C THR A 403 -17.97 17.58 3.20
N GLY A 404 -18.19 18.52 2.29
CA GLY A 404 -18.23 19.96 2.62
C GLY A 404 -16.92 20.51 3.18
N CYS A 405 -15.76 19.92 2.85
CA CYS A 405 -14.46 20.36 3.40
C CYS A 405 -14.06 21.79 2.99
N GLY A 406 -14.64 22.35 1.93
CA GLY A 406 -14.45 23.73 1.50
C GLY A 406 -13.20 23.99 0.64
N LEU A 407 -12.31 23.01 0.43
CA LEU A 407 -11.08 23.22 -0.31
C LEU A 407 -11.32 23.74 -1.74
N CYS A 408 -12.34 23.22 -2.43
CA CYS A 408 -12.72 23.70 -3.77
C CYS A 408 -13.28 25.13 -3.76
N ALA A 409 -13.97 25.55 -2.69
CA ALA A 409 -14.46 26.90 -2.52
C ALA A 409 -13.30 27.88 -2.36
N HIS A 410 -12.28 27.52 -1.57
CA HIS A 410 -11.05 28.30 -1.44
C HIS A 410 -10.33 28.50 -2.78
N MET A 411 -10.39 27.51 -3.68
CA MET A 411 -9.80 27.61 -5.03
C MET A 411 -10.58 28.51 -5.98
N CYS A 412 -11.84 28.84 -5.68
CA CYS A 412 -12.71 29.54 -6.61
C CYS A 412 -12.59 31.06 -6.53
N ARG A 413 -11.78 31.65 -7.39
CA ARG A 413 -11.59 33.11 -7.46
C ARG A 413 -12.86 33.90 -7.83
N PHE A 414 -13.87 33.21 -8.35
CA PHE A 414 -15.11 33.82 -8.80
C PHE A 414 -16.28 33.68 -7.80
N GLY A 415 -16.00 33.11 -6.62
CA GLY A 415 -17.04 32.86 -5.61
C GLY A 415 -18.20 31.99 -6.12
N ALA A 416 -17.91 31.13 -7.11
CA ALA A 416 -18.92 30.24 -7.67
C ALA A 416 -19.17 28.98 -6.84
N ILE A 417 -18.35 28.70 -5.83
CA ILE A 417 -18.45 27.52 -4.99
C ILE A 417 -18.72 27.95 -3.56
N GLU A 418 -19.84 27.50 -3.03
CA GLU A 418 -20.28 27.80 -1.67
C GLU A 418 -20.38 26.53 -0.85
N ARG A 419 -19.99 26.61 0.41
CA ARG A 419 -20.18 25.53 1.39
C ARG A 419 -21.54 25.69 2.04
N ARG A 420 -22.32 24.60 2.09
CA ARG A 420 -23.63 24.54 2.72
C ARG A 420 -23.70 23.44 3.79
N GLY A 421 -24.68 23.55 4.67
CA GLY A 421 -24.90 22.65 5.79
C GLY A 421 -23.93 23.00 6.95
N GLU A 422 -24.42 23.61 7.97
CA GLU A 422 -23.73 23.82 9.26
C GLU A 422 -23.96 22.64 10.22
#